data_0cd014ec538ef65f1870a98429770819
#
_entry.id   0cd014ec538ef65f1870a98429770819
#
_cell.length_a   1.000
_cell.length_b   1.000
_cell.length_c   1.000
_cell.angle_alpha   90.00
_cell.angle_beta   90.00
_cell.angle_gamma   90.00
#
_symmetry.space_group_name_H-M   'P 1'
#
loop_
_entity.id
_entity.type
_entity.pdbx_description
1 polymer ?
#
loop_
_entity_poly.entity_id
_entity_poly.type
_entity_poly.pdbx_seq_one_letter_code
_entity_poly.pdbx_strand_id
1 'polypeptide(L)'
;VSCPCALVISIPLSFFGGIGGASKMGVLIKGSNYLEALSNTEIVVFDKTGTLTEGVFEVQRVEATGIFSEEELIKYAAYAENYSNHPISQSIKKYYNKEIDSKQISKTKELAGLGITAMIEDKEVLIGNEKLMMENKIDYKISNDIGTVLYVAIENKYAGFIVISDKIKEDSKKAIDNLKSINIKQTVMLTG
;
A
#
# COMPACT_ATOMS: atom_id res chain seq x y z
N VAL A 1 39.89 -42.94 -27.58
CA VAL A 1 38.79 -42.03 -27.91
C VAL A 1 38.14 -41.64 -26.61
N SER A 2 38.37 -40.40 -26.16
CA SER A 2 37.75 -39.84 -24.95
C SER A 2 36.37 -39.35 -25.33
N CYS A 3 35.31 -39.91 -24.75
CA CYS A 3 33.96 -39.44 -24.98
C CYS A 3 33.73 -38.15 -24.14
N PRO A 4 33.35 -37.02 -24.73
CA PRO A 4 33.08 -35.77 -23.97
C PRO A 4 31.70 -35.80 -23.29
N CYS A 5 31.32 -36.96 -22.74
CA CYS A 5 29.97 -37.19 -22.18
C CYS A 5 29.62 -36.21 -21.04
N ALA A 6 30.61 -35.80 -20.26
CA ALA A 6 30.40 -34.82 -19.19
C ALA A 6 30.00 -33.44 -19.76
N LEU A 7 30.62 -32.99 -20.84
CA LEU A 7 30.32 -31.70 -21.46
C LEU A 7 29.05 -31.73 -22.31
N VAL A 8 28.83 -32.80 -23.08
CA VAL A 8 27.76 -32.84 -24.08
C VAL A 8 26.42 -33.31 -23.50
N ILE A 9 26.42 -34.11 -22.42
CA ILE A 9 25.22 -34.70 -21.87
C ILE A 9 24.95 -34.17 -20.46
N SER A 10 25.93 -34.22 -19.57
CA SER A 10 25.69 -33.93 -18.12
C SER A 10 25.34 -32.47 -17.87
N ILE A 11 26.02 -31.53 -18.56
CA ILE A 11 25.73 -30.10 -18.36
C ILE A 11 24.31 -29.74 -18.85
N PRO A 12 23.89 -30.08 -20.07
CA PRO A 12 22.51 -29.83 -20.53
C PRO A 12 21.45 -30.49 -19.61
N LEU A 13 21.72 -31.74 -19.20
CA LEU A 13 20.78 -32.47 -18.33
C LEU A 13 20.59 -31.79 -16.96
N SER A 14 21.68 -31.24 -16.42
CA SER A 14 21.60 -30.48 -15.15
C SER A 14 20.75 -29.22 -15.29
N PHE A 15 20.89 -28.47 -16.40
CA PHE A 15 20.05 -27.33 -16.68
C PHE A 15 18.58 -27.72 -16.89
N PHE A 16 18.29 -28.81 -17.62
CA PHE A 16 16.92 -29.29 -17.76
C PHE A 16 16.32 -29.71 -16.41
N GLY A 17 17.11 -30.37 -15.56
CA GLY A 17 16.70 -30.70 -14.20
C GLY A 17 16.37 -29.47 -13.37
N GLY A 18 17.20 -28.44 -13.44
CA GLY A 18 17.01 -27.17 -12.74
C GLY A 18 15.77 -26.41 -13.23
N ILE A 19 15.60 -26.28 -14.56
CA ILE A 19 14.43 -25.62 -15.17
C ILE A 19 13.15 -26.40 -14.84
N GLY A 20 13.18 -27.72 -14.92
CA GLY A 20 12.05 -28.59 -14.59
C GLY A 20 11.67 -28.50 -13.11
N GLY A 21 12.66 -28.42 -12.21
CA GLY A 21 12.46 -28.17 -10.77
C GLY A 21 11.81 -26.84 -10.49
N ALA A 22 12.30 -25.77 -11.12
CA ALA A 22 11.72 -24.42 -11.01
C ALA A 22 10.27 -24.37 -11.52
N SER A 23 10.00 -25.03 -12.65
CA SER A 23 8.65 -25.11 -13.23
C SER A 23 7.65 -25.79 -12.29
N LYS A 24 8.07 -26.85 -11.58
CA LYS A 24 7.22 -27.51 -10.55
C LYS A 24 6.88 -26.59 -9.39
N MET A 25 7.70 -25.60 -9.12
CA MET A 25 7.48 -24.56 -8.09
C MET A 25 6.73 -23.34 -8.63
N GLY A 26 6.22 -23.38 -9.86
CA GLY A 26 5.51 -22.27 -10.49
C GLY A 26 6.42 -21.19 -11.08
N VAL A 27 7.74 -21.43 -11.18
CA VAL A 27 8.70 -20.46 -11.69
C VAL A 27 9.07 -20.82 -13.14
N LEU A 28 8.76 -19.93 -14.09
CA LEU A 28 9.12 -20.09 -15.50
C LEU A 28 10.50 -19.50 -15.79
N ILE A 29 11.47 -20.35 -16.08
CA ILE A 29 12.81 -19.97 -16.52
C ILE A 29 12.93 -20.15 -18.03
N LYS A 30 13.22 -19.07 -18.76
CA LYS A 30 13.20 -19.04 -20.25
C LYS A 30 14.43 -19.64 -20.92
N GLY A 31 15.39 -20.17 -20.16
CA GLY A 31 16.60 -20.80 -20.71
C GLY A 31 17.68 -20.97 -19.66
N SER A 32 18.70 -21.78 -19.97
CA SER A 32 19.81 -22.11 -19.07
C SER A 32 20.64 -20.88 -18.66
N ASN A 33 20.82 -19.93 -19.56
CA ASN A 33 21.53 -18.68 -19.30
C ASN A 33 20.83 -17.83 -18.23
N TYR A 34 19.50 -17.88 -18.14
CA TYR A 34 18.75 -17.17 -17.07
C TYR A 34 18.87 -17.89 -15.73
N LEU A 35 18.96 -19.22 -15.72
CA LEU A 35 19.19 -19.99 -14.50
C LEU A 35 20.58 -19.68 -13.93
N GLU A 36 21.60 -19.59 -14.79
CA GLU A 36 22.95 -19.21 -14.40
C GLU A 36 23.03 -17.76 -13.92
N ALA A 37 22.39 -16.81 -14.63
CA ALA A 37 22.31 -15.42 -14.20
C ALA A 37 21.62 -15.29 -12.84
N LEU A 38 20.55 -16.05 -12.59
CA LEU A 38 19.84 -16.05 -11.31
C LEU A 38 20.75 -16.54 -10.17
N SER A 39 21.58 -17.57 -10.41
CA SER A 39 22.52 -18.09 -9.41
C SER A 39 23.61 -17.09 -9.01
N ASN A 40 23.91 -16.12 -9.90
CA ASN A 40 24.90 -15.05 -9.68
C ASN A 40 24.26 -13.73 -9.24
N THR A 41 22.95 -13.72 -8.93
CA THR A 41 22.24 -12.51 -8.51
C THR A 41 22.74 -12.04 -7.15
N GLU A 42 23.17 -10.81 -7.07
CA GLU A 42 23.65 -10.18 -5.84
C GLU A 42 22.67 -9.14 -5.26
N ILE A 43 21.89 -8.53 -6.15
CA ILE A 43 20.96 -7.45 -5.81
C ILE A 43 19.57 -7.81 -6.34
N VAL A 44 18.57 -7.71 -5.48
CA VAL A 44 17.17 -7.89 -5.86
C VAL A 44 16.41 -6.58 -5.64
N VAL A 45 15.74 -6.13 -6.70
CA VAL A 45 14.95 -4.90 -6.69
C VAL A 45 13.48 -5.27 -6.76
N PHE A 46 12.71 -4.80 -5.79
CA PHE A 46 11.27 -5.01 -5.70
C PHE A 46 10.50 -3.74 -6.05
N ASP A 47 9.45 -3.86 -6.81
CA ASP A 47 8.37 -2.88 -6.77
C ASP A 47 7.59 -3.05 -5.45
N LYS A 48 7.11 -1.95 -4.87
CA LYS A 48 6.36 -1.97 -3.63
C LYS A 48 4.94 -2.50 -3.84
N THR A 49 4.17 -1.78 -4.68
CA THR A 49 2.72 -1.96 -4.79
C THR A 49 2.35 -3.20 -5.60
N GLY A 50 1.57 -4.10 -4.99
CA GLY A 50 1.16 -5.36 -5.62
C GLY A 50 2.24 -6.46 -5.60
N THR A 51 3.51 -6.12 -5.29
CA THR A 51 4.62 -7.09 -5.17
C THR A 51 4.90 -7.43 -3.71
N LEU A 52 5.39 -6.48 -2.92
CA LEU A 52 5.59 -6.64 -1.48
C LEU A 52 4.31 -6.38 -0.67
N THR A 53 3.36 -5.69 -1.28
CA THR A 53 2.05 -5.37 -0.72
C THR A 53 0.95 -6.03 -1.54
N GLU A 54 -0.26 -6.08 -0.97
CA GLU A 54 -1.43 -6.67 -1.63
C GLU A 54 -2.04 -5.75 -2.71
N GLY A 55 -1.61 -4.49 -2.79
CA GLY A 55 -2.27 -3.47 -3.62
C GLY A 55 -3.61 -3.03 -3.05
N VAL A 56 -3.87 -3.32 -1.79
CA VAL A 56 -5.10 -2.96 -1.08
C VAL A 56 -4.78 -1.98 0.03
N PHE A 57 -5.40 -0.81 -0.05
CA PHE A 57 -5.26 0.22 0.99
C PHE A 57 -6.08 -0.16 2.23
N GLU A 58 -5.48 0.00 3.40
CA GLU A 58 -6.15 -0.20 4.70
C GLU A 58 -5.82 0.95 5.64
N VAL A 59 -6.80 1.31 6.48
CA VAL A 59 -6.60 2.25 7.58
C VAL A 59 -5.71 1.58 8.62
N GLN A 60 -4.54 2.16 8.87
CA GLN A 60 -3.55 1.64 9.82
C GLN A 60 -3.68 2.30 11.19
N ARG A 61 -4.06 3.59 11.20
CA ARG A 61 -4.16 4.37 12.41
C ARG A 61 -5.19 5.47 12.26
N VAL A 62 -5.93 5.70 13.32
CA VAL A 62 -6.81 6.85 13.51
C VAL A 62 -6.34 7.56 14.76
N GLU A 63 -6.11 8.88 14.71
CA GLU A 63 -5.74 9.67 15.87
C GLU A 63 -6.66 10.90 15.95
N ALA A 64 -7.46 10.96 16.99
CA ALA A 64 -8.36 12.07 17.27
C ALA A 64 -7.74 13.05 18.28
N THR A 65 -8.15 14.32 18.22
CA THR A 65 -7.60 15.39 19.09
C THR A 65 -8.17 15.38 20.51
N GLY A 66 -9.13 14.50 20.80
CA GLY A 66 -9.84 14.46 22.11
C GLY A 66 -11.03 15.43 22.21
N ILE A 67 -11.19 16.39 21.28
CA ILE A 67 -12.43 17.15 21.10
C ILE A 67 -13.47 16.27 20.42
N PHE A 68 -13.02 15.41 19.50
CA PHE A 68 -13.80 14.40 18.81
C PHE A 68 -13.25 13.02 19.19
N SER A 69 -14.10 12.01 19.20
CA SER A 69 -13.67 10.62 19.34
C SER A 69 -13.15 10.06 18.02
N GLU A 70 -12.36 8.97 18.06
CA GLU A 70 -11.90 8.28 16.83
C GLU A 70 -13.09 7.74 16.04
N GLU A 71 -14.17 7.32 16.72
CA GLU A 71 -15.39 6.84 16.08
C GLU A 71 -16.12 7.95 15.31
N GLU A 72 -16.19 9.16 15.89
CA GLU A 72 -16.76 10.33 15.21
C GLU A 72 -15.88 10.73 14.00
N LEU A 73 -14.56 10.76 14.19
CA LEU A 73 -13.62 11.13 13.13
C LEU A 73 -13.76 10.20 11.92
N ILE A 74 -13.78 8.89 12.15
CA ILE A 74 -13.93 7.92 11.06
C ILE A 74 -15.33 7.94 10.44
N LYS A 75 -16.37 8.22 11.22
CA LYS A 75 -17.74 8.45 10.73
C LYS A 75 -17.76 9.59 9.73
N TYR A 76 -17.31 10.78 10.13
CA TYR A 76 -17.31 11.96 9.26
C TYR A 76 -16.45 11.76 8.03
N ALA A 77 -15.31 11.07 8.16
CA ALA A 77 -14.46 10.72 7.02
C ALA A 77 -15.19 9.79 6.05
N ALA A 78 -15.84 8.74 6.52
CA ALA A 78 -16.58 7.80 5.68
C ALA A 78 -17.76 8.46 4.96
N TYR A 79 -18.46 9.37 5.64
CA TYR A 79 -19.56 10.13 5.06
C TYR A 79 -19.07 11.12 3.99
N ALA A 80 -17.97 11.86 4.23
CA ALA A 80 -17.39 12.78 3.25
C ALA A 80 -16.94 12.05 1.99
N GLU A 81 -16.34 10.87 2.15
CA GLU A 81 -15.81 10.01 1.07
C GLU A 81 -16.88 9.08 0.44
N ASN A 82 -18.16 9.23 0.83
CA ASN A 82 -19.20 8.29 0.41
C ASN A 82 -19.35 8.18 -1.11
N TYR A 83 -19.26 9.28 -1.82
CA TYR A 83 -19.43 9.33 -3.28
C TYR A 83 -18.14 9.07 -4.07
N SER A 84 -17.00 8.98 -3.39
CA SER A 84 -15.72 8.71 -4.03
C SER A 84 -15.52 7.20 -4.24
N ASN A 85 -14.99 6.84 -5.43
CA ASN A 85 -14.57 5.48 -5.76
C ASN A 85 -13.06 5.28 -5.61
N HIS A 86 -12.34 6.25 -5.07
CA HIS A 86 -10.90 6.14 -4.87
C HIS A 86 -10.57 4.99 -3.89
N PRO A 87 -9.48 4.22 -4.10
CA PRO A 87 -9.12 3.11 -3.19
C PRO A 87 -8.98 3.52 -1.72
N ILE A 88 -8.50 4.74 -1.46
CA ILE A 88 -8.42 5.33 -0.12
C ILE A 88 -9.81 5.48 0.50
N SER A 89 -10.77 6.02 -0.26
CA SER A 89 -12.15 6.20 0.18
C SER A 89 -12.83 4.87 0.50
N GLN A 90 -12.56 3.85 -0.32
CA GLN A 90 -13.05 2.50 -0.07
C GLN A 90 -12.48 1.91 1.22
N SER A 91 -11.20 2.18 1.52
CA SER A 91 -10.58 1.70 2.77
C SER A 91 -11.21 2.34 4.01
N ILE A 92 -11.53 3.65 3.95
CA ILE A 92 -12.20 4.36 5.04
C ILE A 92 -13.61 3.80 5.26
N LYS A 93 -14.39 3.62 4.19
CA LYS A 93 -15.74 3.05 4.26
C LYS A 93 -15.73 1.63 4.82
N LYS A 94 -14.78 0.80 4.38
CA LYS A 94 -14.58 -0.56 4.90
C LYS A 94 -14.22 -0.55 6.39
N TYR A 95 -13.36 0.37 6.82
CA TYR A 95 -12.98 0.49 8.23
C TYR A 95 -14.14 0.96 9.11
N TYR A 96 -14.93 1.93 8.63
CA TYR A 96 -16.12 2.40 9.32
C TYR A 96 -17.15 1.28 9.52
N ASN A 97 -17.31 0.38 8.54
CA ASN A 97 -18.11 -0.86 8.59
C ASN A 97 -19.54 -0.69 9.14
N LYS A 98 -20.14 0.48 8.94
CA LYS A 98 -21.54 0.79 9.29
C LYS A 98 -22.24 1.35 8.05
N GLU A 99 -23.56 1.31 8.05
CA GLU A 99 -24.37 1.89 6.99
C GLU A 99 -24.25 3.43 7.00
N ILE A 100 -24.07 4.00 5.81
CA ILE A 100 -23.94 5.45 5.62
C ILE A 100 -25.29 5.98 5.15
N ASP A 101 -25.96 6.80 5.97
CA ASP A 101 -27.17 7.48 5.57
C ASP A 101 -26.85 8.69 4.67
N SER A 102 -26.99 8.49 3.37
CA SER A 102 -26.72 9.52 2.37
C SER A 102 -27.59 10.78 2.52
N LYS A 103 -28.71 10.73 3.24
CA LYS A 103 -29.58 11.89 3.49
C LYS A 103 -28.91 12.91 4.41
N GLN A 104 -27.96 12.48 5.22
CA GLN A 104 -27.20 13.34 6.11
C GLN A 104 -26.03 14.05 5.43
N ILE A 105 -25.79 13.75 4.13
CA ILE A 105 -24.69 14.33 3.36
C ILE A 105 -25.25 15.33 2.35
N SER A 106 -24.74 16.55 2.39
CA SER A 106 -25.06 17.58 1.42
C SER A 106 -23.81 18.34 1.00
N LYS A 107 -23.88 19.04 -0.16
CA LYS A 107 -22.83 19.95 -0.67
C LYS A 107 -21.42 19.33 -0.74
N THR A 108 -21.32 18.05 -1.10
CA THR A 108 -20.01 17.42 -1.32
C THR A 108 -19.31 18.04 -2.50
N LYS A 109 -18.04 18.43 -2.32
CA LYS A 109 -17.18 18.99 -3.34
C LYS A 109 -15.79 18.39 -3.24
N GLU A 110 -15.34 17.77 -4.30
CA GLU A 110 -13.95 17.32 -4.44
C GLU A 110 -13.06 18.48 -4.87
N LEU A 111 -11.94 18.66 -4.19
CA LEU A 111 -10.91 19.65 -4.45
C LEU A 111 -9.68 18.93 -4.99
N ALA A 112 -9.46 19.06 -6.30
CA ALA A 112 -8.41 18.32 -7.00
C ALA A 112 -7.03 18.50 -6.34
N GLY A 113 -6.40 17.40 -5.96
CA GLY A 113 -5.10 17.38 -5.31
C GLY A 113 -5.06 17.88 -3.85
N LEU A 114 -6.20 18.21 -3.26
CA LEU A 114 -6.29 18.68 -1.87
C LEU A 114 -7.11 17.73 -0.99
N GLY A 115 -8.29 17.32 -1.43
CA GLY A 115 -9.20 16.47 -0.67
C GLY A 115 -10.67 16.75 -0.97
N ILE A 116 -11.54 16.58 0.02
CA ILE A 116 -12.99 16.71 -0.10
C ILE A 116 -13.53 17.64 0.99
N THR A 117 -14.53 18.43 0.62
CA THR A 117 -15.38 19.16 1.57
C THR A 117 -16.80 18.64 1.46
N ALA A 118 -17.47 18.48 2.59
CA ALA A 118 -18.87 18.06 2.64
C ALA A 118 -19.61 18.69 3.83
N MET A 119 -20.89 18.87 3.68
CA MET A 119 -21.78 19.18 4.81
C MET A 119 -22.41 17.87 5.28
N ILE A 120 -22.17 17.48 6.53
CA ILE A 120 -22.64 16.24 7.14
C ILE A 120 -23.34 16.60 8.46
N GLU A 121 -24.61 16.27 8.60
CA GLU A 121 -25.42 16.64 9.78
C GLU A 121 -25.32 18.14 10.09
N ASP A 122 -25.42 18.99 9.05
CA ASP A 122 -25.27 20.45 9.10
C ASP A 122 -23.91 20.98 9.56
N LYS A 123 -22.90 20.12 9.69
CA LYS A 123 -21.51 20.48 10.01
C LYS A 123 -20.65 20.44 8.72
N GLU A 124 -19.80 21.45 8.60
CA GLU A 124 -18.80 21.45 7.54
C GLU A 124 -17.65 20.52 7.90
N VAL A 125 -17.36 19.56 7.02
CA VAL A 125 -16.28 18.58 7.17
C VAL A 125 -15.28 18.75 6.02
N LEU A 126 -14.02 18.85 6.38
CA LEU A 126 -12.88 18.91 5.47
C LEU A 126 -12.04 17.66 5.69
N ILE A 127 -11.74 16.93 4.62
CA ILE A 127 -10.84 15.78 4.66
C ILE A 127 -9.85 15.85 3.51
N GLY A 128 -8.56 15.76 3.80
CA GLY A 128 -7.54 15.84 2.76
C GLY A 128 -6.12 15.94 3.29
N ASN A 129 -5.23 16.44 2.44
CA ASN A 129 -3.82 16.56 2.76
C ASN A 129 -3.51 17.84 3.58
N GLU A 130 -2.24 18.02 3.92
CA GLU A 130 -1.75 19.21 4.66
C GLU A 130 -2.09 20.53 3.99
N LYS A 131 -2.04 20.57 2.65
CA LYS A 131 -2.33 21.79 1.89
C LYS A 131 -3.77 22.25 2.13
N LEU A 132 -4.73 21.29 2.21
CA LEU A 132 -6.12 21.62 2.51
C LEU A 132 -6.26 22.28 3.89
N MET A 133 -5.53 21.78 4.89
CA MET A 133 -5.55 22.38 6.23
C MET A 133 -4.94 23.80 6.22
N MET A 134 -3.82 23.97 5.53
CA MET A 134 -3.15 25.27 5.40
C MET A 134 -4.02 26.32 4.69
N GLU A 135 -4.65 25.94 3.57
CA GLU A 135 -5.52 26.86 2.81
C GLU A 135 -6.73 27.33 3.63
N ASN A 136 -7.25 26.46 4.50
CA ASN A 136 -8.36 26.79 5.39
C ASN A 136 -7.90 27.37 6.74
N LYS A 137 -6.58 27.63 6.92
CA LYS A 137 -6.00 28.21 8.15
C LYS A 137 -6.34 27.39 9.42
N ILE A 138 -6.40 26.07 9.26
CA ILE A 138 -6.63 25.13 10.35
C ILE A 138 -5.27 24.77 10.95
N ASP A 139 -5.13 25.00 12.25
CA ASP A 139 -3.96 24.54 13.00
C ASP A 139 -4.05 23.02 13.21
N TYR A 140 -3.05 22.28 12.71
CA TYR A 140 -3.05 20.82 12.73
C TYR A 140 -1.71 20.26 13.20
N LYS A 141 -1.73 19.05 13.71
CA LYS A 141 -0.54 18.31 14.12
C LYS A 141 -0.01 17.49 12.94
N ILE A 142 1.24 17.75 12.54
CA ILE A 142 1.91 16.97 11.48
C ILE A 142 2.13 15.53 11.97
N SER A 143 1.75 14.58 11.15
CA SER A 143 2.06 13.17 11.35
C SER A 143 3.30 12.78 10.54
N ASN A 144 4.22 12.04 11.18
CA ASN A 144 5.39 11.45 10.54
C ASN A 144 5.17 9.97 10.19
N ASP A 145 3.93 9.50 10.21
CA ASP A 145 3.59 8.12 9.89
C ASP A 145 3.87 7.79 8.42
N ILE A 146 4.26 6.55 8.16
CA ILE A 146 4.52 6.08 6.79
C ILE A 146 3.18 5.71 6.13
N GLY A 147 2.83 6.40 5.07
CA GLY A 147 1.60 6.18 4.32
C GLY A 147 0.97 7.46 3.81
N THR A 148 -0.28 7.37 3.37
CA THR A 148 -1.10 8.54 3.06
C THR A 148 -1.78 9.02 4.33
N VAL A 149 -1.47 10.24 4.73
CA VAL A 149 -2.11 10.88 5.89
C VAL A 149 -3.25 11.76 5.40
N LEU A 150 -4.46 11.50 5.88
CA LEU A 150 -5.62 12.33 5.66
C LEU A 150 -5.96 13.07 6.96
N TYR A 151 -5.89 14.39 6.91
CA TYR A 151 -6.28 15.27 7.99
C TYR A 151 -7.77 15.55 7.90
N VAL A 152 -8.42 15.56 9.05
CA VAL A 152 -9.86 15.82 9.16
C VAL A 152 -10.11 17.04 10.02
N ALA A 153 -10.93 17.94 9.53
CA ALA A 153 -11.42 19.07 10.29
C ALA A 153 -12.95 19.14 10.24
N ILE A 154 -13.57 19.54 11.32
CA ILE A 154 -15.02 19.66 11.50
C ILE A 154 -15.30 21.05 12.06
N GLU A 155 -16.15 21.82 11.37
CA GLU A 155 -16.48 23.20 11.78
C GLU A 155 -15.22 24.07 11.96
N ASN A 156 -14.28 23.99 11.00
CA ASN A 156 -12.98 24.68 11.05
C ASN A 156 -12.10 24.32 12.25
N LYS A 157 -12.40 23.24 12.98
CA LYS A 157 -11.57 22.74 14.06
C LYS A 157 -10.90 21.45 13.65
N TYR A 158 -9.60 21.36 13.89
CA TYR A 158 -8.86 20.12 13.64
C TYR A 158 -9.41 18.99 14.51
N ALA A 159 -9.86 17.92 13.87
CA ALA A 159 -10.44 16.76 14.53
C ALA A 159 -9.42 15.62 14.72
N GLY A 160 -8.42 15.54 13.84
CA GLY A 160 -7.41 14.49 13.87
C GLY A 160 -6.96 14.07 12.50
N PHE A 161 -6.31 12.91 12.41
CA PHE A 161 -5.84 12.36 11.13
C PHE A 161 -6.08 10.84 11.04
N ILE A 162 -6.09 10.37 9.81
CA ILE A 162 -6.21 8.96 9.45
C ILE A 162 -4.99 8.60 8.60
N VAL A 163 -4.27 7.55 8.99
CA VAL A 163 -3.14 7.01 8.22
C VAL A 163 -3.61 5.79 7.42
N ILE A 164 -3.39 5.83 6.14
CA ILE A 164 -3.76 4.77 5.21
C ILE A 164 -2.51 4.32 4.49
N SER A 165 -2.27 3.03 4.48
CA SER A 165 -1.17 2.44 3.72
C SER A 165 -1.60 1.16 3.01
N ASP A 166 -0.80 0.79 2.03
CA ASP A 166 -0.97 -0.47 1.32
C ASP A 166 -0.58 -1.64 2.24
N LYS A 167 -1.43 -2.64 2.32
CA LYS A 167 -1.24 -3.80 3.18
C LYS A 167 -0.07 -4.64 2.72
N ILE A 168 0.90 -4.86 3.60
CA ILE A 168 2.05 -5.71 3.34
C ILE A 168 1.59 -7.18 3.31
N LYS A 169 2.02 -7.95 2.30
CA LYS A 169 1.77 -9.39 2.24
C LYS A 169 2.45 -10.11 3.41
N GLU A 170 1.79 -11.10 3.97
CA GLU A 170 2.26 -11.84 5.15
C GLU A 170 3.61 -12.52 4.93
N ASP A 171 3.89 -12.95 3.68
CA ASP A 171 5.12 -13.65 3.31
C ASP A 171 6.26 -12.72 2.87
N SER A 172 6.02 -11.43 2.66
CA SER A 172 7.02 -10.47 2.15
C SER A 172 8.25 -10.38 3.07
N LYS A 173 8.04 -10.30 4.37
CA LYS A 173 9.15 -10.27 5.34
C LYS A 173 9.98 -11.55 5.25
N LYS A 174 9.33 -12.71 5.24
CA LYS A 174 9.98 -14.03 5.14
C LYS A 174 10.74 -14.18 3.85
N ALA A 175 10.19 -13.69 2.73
CA ALA A 175 10.86 -13.72 1.43
C ALA A 175 12.16 -12.89 1.45
N ILE A 176 12.13 -11.68 2.01
CA ILE A 176 13.33 -10.83 2.15
C ILE A 176 14.37 -11.47 3.07
N ASP A 177 13.95 -12.03 4.20
CA ASP A 177 14.87 -12.71 5.15
C ASP A 177 15.51 -13.95 4.50
N ASN A 178 14.76 -14.72 3.72
CA ASN A 178 15.28 -15.85 2.96
C ASN A 178 16.32 -15.42 1.92
N LEU A 179 16.07 -14.32 1.17
CA LEU A 179 17.03 -13.79 0.21
C LEU A 179 18.35 -13.40 0.87
N LYS A 180 18.29 -12.76 2.03
CA LYS A 180 19.49 -12.42 2.80
C LYS A 180 20.27 -13.67 3.24
N SER A 181 19.57 -14.78 3.53
CA SER A 181 20.20 -16.04 3.96
C SER A 181 20.93 -16.77 2.83
N ILE A 182 20.60 -16.51 1.56
CA ILE A 182 21.22 -17.14 0.37
C ILE A 182 22.21 -16.22 -0.34
N ASN A 183 22.91 -15.35 0.40
CA ASN A 183 23.96 -14.45 -0.08
C ASN A 183 23.52 -13.30 -1.03
N ILE A 184 22.25 -12.93 -1.04
CA ILE A 184 21.85 -11.67 -1.67
C ILE A 184 22.42 -10.51 -0.85
N LYS A 185 23.30 -9.74 -1.46
CA LYS A 185 24.03 -8.63 -0.79
C LYS A 185 23.12 -7.45 -0.47
N GLN A 186 22.13 -7.20 -1.32
CA GLN A 186 21.25 -6.04 -1.16
C GLN A 186 19.86 -6.32 -1.70
N THR A 187 18.86 -5.88 -0.95
CA THR A 187 17.46 -5.79 -1.41
C THR A 187 17.08 -4.32 -1.48
N VAL A 188 16.50 -3.89 -2.60
CA VAL A 188 16.07 -2.52 -2.87
C VAL A 188 14.58 -2.51 -3.12
N MET A 189 13.87 -1.53 -2.58
CA MET A 189 12.46 -1.30 -2.86
C MET A 189 12.31 -0.02 -3.68
N LEU A 190 11.63 -0.11 -4.81
CA LEU A 190 11.22 1.05 -5.61
C LEU A 190 9.78 1.41 -5.26
N THR A 191 9.55 2.70 -5.09
CA THR A 191 8.21 3.28 -4.91
C THR A 191 7.99 4.28 -6.03
N GLY A 192 6.83 4.22 -6.65
CA GLY A 192 6.41 5.22 -7.62
C GLY A 192 6.07 6.55 -6.96
#